data_20ea13e89fa2fbdd8f433e09cf30426e
#
_entry.id   20ea13e89fa2fbdd8f433e09cf30426e
#
_cell.length_a   1.000
_cell.length_b   1.000
_cell.length_c   1.000
_cell.angle_alpha   90.00
_cell.angle_beta   90.00
_cell.angle_gamma   90.00
#
_symmetry.space_group_name_H-M   'P 1'
#
loop_
_entity.id
_entity.type
_entity.pdbx_description
1 polymer ?
#
loop_
_entity_poly.entity_id
_entity_poly.type
_entity_poly.pdbx_seq_one_letter_code
_entity_poly.pdbx_strand_id
1 'polypeptide(L)'
;MIALLAISAGGIGLGGIGLVEFAAEASTTERVVVNRFSGLAIEGYDPVAYFVDARPTIGLPDFEASEAGAVWRFRNEGNRASFAAHPDIYGPQFGGYDPVDVARGVTYAGNPRFWLVSGERLYLFGREEHRDAFAADPAHVLREANARWPKLEQELAE
;
A
#
# COMPACT_ATOMS: atom_id res chain seq x y z
N MET A 1 72.62 16.11 44.59
CA MET A 1 71.29 16.75 44.57
C MET A 1 70.66 16.45 43.22
N ILE A 2 69.86 15.45 43.11
CA ILE A 2 69.21 15.06 41.88
C ILE A 2 67.76 14.85 42.19
N ALA A 3 66.86 15.70 41.63
CA ALA A 3 65.45 15.65 41.81
C ALA A 3 64.87 14.66 40.80
N LEU A 4 64.09 13.68 41.30
CA LEU A 4 63.35 12.74 40.47
C LEU A 4 61.96 13.34 40.17
N LEU A 5 61.65 13.54 38.89
CA LEU A 5 60.30 13.92 38.44
C LEU A 5 59.51 12.63 38.13
N ALA A 6 58.39 12.45 38.83
CA ALA A 6 57.48 11.38 38.54
C ALA A 6 56.45 11.82 37.46
N ILE A 7 56.40 11.10 36.35
CA ILE A 7 55.44 11.32 35.28
C ILE A 7 54.25 10.38 35.52
N SER A 8 53.09 10.94 35.83
CA SER A 8 51.81 10.21 35.92
C SER A 8 51.21 10.02 34.51
N ALA A 9 51.10 8.80 34.07
CA ALA A 9 50.40 8.45 32.84
C ALA A 9 48.87 8.57 33.04
N GLY A 10 48.29 9.58 32.40
CA GLY A 10 46.84 9.71 32.33
C GLY A 10 46.26 8.72 31.32
N GLY A 11 45.36 7.84 31.78
CA GLY A 11 44.64 6.91 30.95
C GLY A 11 43.64 7.66 30.07
N ILE A 12 43.74 7.44 28.78
CA ILE A 12 42.76 7.91 27.79
C ILE A 12 41.61 6.92 27.81
N GLY A 13 40.44 7.34 28.34
CA GLY A 13 39.22 6.62 28.26
C GLY A 13 38.71 6.62 26.80
N LEU A 14 38.69 5.45 26.19
CA LEU A 14 38.00 5.23 24.92
C LEU A 14 36.50 5.36 25.17
N GLY A 15 35.95 6.52 24.83
CA GLY A 15 34.50 6.74 24.77
C GLY A 15 33.92 5.84 23.68
N GLY A 16 33.19 4.83 24.08
CA GLY A 16 32.39 4.02 23.17
C GLY A 16 31.37 4.90 22.47
N ILE A 17 31.52 5.07 21.16
CA ILE A 17 30.48 5.66 20.31
C ILE A 17 29.38 4.60 20.23
N GLY A 18 28.33 4.78 21.02
CA GLY A 18 27.12 3.99 20.88
C GLY A 18 26.54 4.25 19.50
N LEU A 19 26.59 3.23 18.64
CA LEU A 19 25.79 3.19 17.43
C LEU A 19 24.32 3.21 17.86
N VAL A 20 23.67 4.36 17.72
CA VAL A 20 22.22 4.44 17.80
C VAL A 20 21.73 3.81 16.51
N GLU A 21 21.37 2.53 16.55
CA GLU A 21 20.59 1.89 15.51
C GLU A 21 19.24 2.60 15.51
N PHE A 22 19.05 3.50 14.58
CA PHE A 22 17.72 3.93 14.20
C PHE A 22 17.07 2.73 13.51
N ALA A 23 16.32 1.95 14.29
CA ALA A 23 15.31 1.08 13.70
C ALA A 23 14.38 2.02 12.93
N ALA A 24 14.49 2.03 11.60
CA ALA A 24 13.49 2.60 10.75
C ALA A 24 12.21 1.78 11.04
N GLU A 25 11.33 2.31 11.88
CA GLU A 25 9.97 1.82 11.95
C GLU A 25 9.44 1.94 10.54
N ALA A 26 9.24 0.79 9.89
CA ALA A 26 8.52 0.73 8.64
C ALA A 26 7.11 1.24 8.95
N SER A 27 6.90 2.52 8.70
CA SER A 27 5.58 3.12 8.70
C SER A 27 4.78 2.36 7.65
N THR A 28 3.96 1.43 8.07
CA THR A 28 2.98 0.78 7.20
C THR A 28 1.96 1.84 6.86
N THR A 29 2.20 2.52 5.74
CA THR A 29 1.23 3.44 5.19
C THR A 29 0.03 2.63 4.75
N GLU A 30 -1.11 2.79 5.40
CA GLU A 30 -2.36 2.11 5.03
C GLU A 30 -3.00 2.71 3.76
N ARG A 31 -2.23 3.42 2.93
CA ARG A 31 -2.69 4.00 1.64
C ARG A 31 -3.15 2.95 0.64
N VAL A 32 -2.69 1.72 0.80
CA VAL A 32 -3.16 0.56 0.05
C VAL A 32 -3.76 -0.43 1.03
N VAL A 33 -4.92 -0.96 0.70
CA VAL A 33 -5.56 -2.03 1.50
C VAL A 33 -4.68 -3.27 1.47
N VAL A 34 -4.15 -3.65 2.62
CA VAL A 34 -3.31 -4.82 2.80
C VAL A 34 -3.91 -5.76 3.84
N ASN A 35 -3.69 -7.05 3.64
CA ASN A 35 -4.00 -8.04 4.66
C ASN A 35 -2.97 -7.93 5.79
N ARG A 36 -3.42 -7.67 7.02
CA ARG A 36 -2.56 -7.46 8.20
C ARG A 36 -1.64 -8.63 8.54
N PHE A 37 -2.03 -9.84 8.17
CA PHE A 37 -1.26 -11.04 8.50
C PHE A 37 -0.24 -11.41 7.42
N SER A 38 -0.57 -11.16 6.16
CA SER A 38 0.29 -11.53 5.02
C SER A 38 1.05 -10.36 4.40
N GLY A 39 0.63 -9.11 4.66
CA GLY A 39 1.19 -7.92 4.01
C GLY A 39 0.80 -7.81 2.51
N LEU A 40 -0.08 -8.68 2.03
CA LEU A 40 -0.48 -8.70 0.62
C LEU A 40 -1.54 -7.64 0.33
N ALA A 41 -1.30 -6.87 -0.73
CA ALA A 41 -2.29 -5.97 -1.28
C ALA A 41 -3.51 -6.76 -1.78
N ILE A 42 -4.69 -6.21 -1.60
CA ILE A 42 -5.97 -6.77 -2.06
C ILE A 42 -6.08 -8.29 -1.84
N GLU A 43 -5.68 -8.75 -0.65
CA GLU A 43 -5.72 -10.17 -0.24
C GLU A 43 -4.95 -11.14 -1.15
N GLY A 44 -3.99 -10.64 -1.95
CA GLY A 44 -3.18 -11.42 -2.88
C GLY A 44 -3.87 -11.74 -4.21
N TYR A 45 -4.95 -11.06 -4.54
CA TYR A 45 -5.53 -11.12 -5.87
C TYR A 45 -4.66 -10.37 -6.89
N ASP A 46 -4.64 -10.86 -8.12
CA ASP A 46 -3.92 -10.25 -9.24
C ASP A 46 -4.69 -9.04 -9.79
N PRO A 47 -4.19 -7.80 -9.65
CA PRO A 47 -4.91 -6.62 -10.10
C PRO A 47 -5.05 -6.54 -11.62
N VAL A 48 -4.13 -7.15 -12.41
CA VAL A 48 -4.18 -7.15 -13.87
C VAL A 48 -5.25 -8.12 -14.39
N ALA A 49 -5.52 -9.20 -13.64
CA ALA A 49 -6.51 -10.21 -14.06
C ALA A 49 -7.92 -9.64 -14.22
N TYR A 50 -8.28 -8.59 -13.48
CA TYR A 50 -9.58 -7.93 -13.65
C TYR A 50 -9.76 -7.32 -15.05
N PHE A 51 -8.68 -6.86 -15.67
CA PHE A 51 -8.69 -6.26 -17.00
C PHE A 51 -8.61 -7.30 -18.10
N VAL A 52 -7.77 -8.32 -17.95
CA VAL A 52 -7.46 -9.29 -19.01
C VAL A 52 -8.36 -10.51 -18.96
N ASP A 53 -8.83 -10.91 -17.78
CA ASP A 53 -9.65 -12.11 -17.57
C ASP A 53 -11.08 -11.79 -17.13
N ALA A 54 -11.38 -10.52 -16.84
CA ALA A 54 -12.67 -10.05 -16.32
C ALA A 54 -13.15 -10.87 -15.12
N ARG A 55 -12.25 -11.21 -14.21
CA ARG A 55 -12.55 -11.96 -12.98
C ARG A 55 -11.48 -11.79 -11.92
N PRO A 56 -11.85 -11.86 -10.62
CA PRO A 56 -10.89 -11.94 -9.52
C PRO A 56 -10.11 -13.27 -9.63
N THR A 57 -8.79 -13.17 -9.64
CA THR A 57 -7.88 -14.32 -9.73
C THR A 57 -6.79 -14.18 -8.68
N ILE A 58 -6.56 -15.23 -7.91
CA ILE A 58 -5.47 -15.27 -6.91
C ILE A 58 -4.12 -15.29 -7.64
N GLY A 59 -3.22 -14.41 -7.21
CA GLY A 59 -1.82 -14.42 -7.63
C GLY A 59 -1.00 -15.52 -6.97
N LEU A 60 0.16 -15.82 -7.55
CA LEU A 60 1.07 -16.85 -7.08
C LEU A 60 2.29 -16.23 -6.37
N PRO A 61 2.83 -16.88 -5.34
CA PRO A 61 4.02 -16.37 -4.63
C PRO A 61 5.26 -16.21 -5.52
N ASP A 62 5.35 -16.94 -6.62
CA ASP A 62 6.46 -16.86 -7.58
C ASP A 62 6.47 -15.54 -8.37
N PHE A 63 5.35 -14.82 -8.41
CA PHE A 63 5.19 -13.57 -9.14
C PHE A 63 4.73 -12.46 -8.20
N GLU A 64 5.68 -11.81 -7.54
CA GLU A 64 5.44 -10.70 -6.62
C GLU A 64 6.13 -9.42 -7.10
N ALA A 65 5.57 -8.27 -6.73
CA ALA A 65 6.19 -6.96 -6.83
C ALA A 65 5.85 -6.13 -5.59
N SER A 66 6.78 -5.25 -5.19
CA SER A 66 6.55 -4.26 -4.14
C SER A 66 6.24 -2.93 -4.79
N GLU A 67 5.09 -2.34 -4.47
CA GLU A 67 4.67 -1.04 -4.97
C GLU A 67 3.82 -0.34 -3.91
N ALA A 68 4.05 0.96 -3.71
CA ALA A 68 3.31 1.80 -2.75
C ALA A 68 3.27 1.21 -1.32
N GLY A 69 4.37 0.58 -0.87
CA GLY A 69 4.48 0.01 0.47
C GLY A 69 3.74 -1.32 0.69
N ALA A 70 3.22 -1.93 -0.36
CA ALA A 70 2.51 -3.20 -0.31
C ALA A 70 3.14 -4.26 -1.22
N VAL A 71 2.92 -5.54 -0.91
CA VAL A 71 3.33 -6.66 -1.76
C VAL A 71 2.14 -7.10 -2.60
N TRP A 72 2.33 -7.08 -3.92
CA TRP A 72 1.34 -7.46 -4.92
C TRP A 72 1.67 -8.84 -5.49
N ARG A 73 0.66 -9.66 -5.71
CA ARG A 73 0.80 -10.98 -6.34
C ARG A 73 0.13 -11.02 -7.69
N PHE A 74 0.74 -11.75 -8.61
CA PHE A 74 0.28 -11.91 -9.98
C PHE A 74 0.17 -13.39 -10.34
N ARG A 75 -0.70 -13.73 -11.26
CA ARG A 75 -0.85 -15.12 -11.70
C ARG A 75 0.28 -15.60 -12.64
N ASN A 76 0.99 -14.65 -13.26
CA ASN A 76 2.09 -14.93 -14.17
C ASN A 76 3.02 -13.70 -14.29
N GLU A 77 4.18 -13.92 -14.96
CA GLU A 77 5.19 -12.89 -15.19
C GLU A 77 4.68 -11.74 -16.08
N GLY A 78 3.84 -12.04 -17.08
CA GLY A 78 3.29 -11.00 -17.96
C GLY A 78 2.43 -9.99 -17.20
N ASN A 79 1.58 -10.46 -16.30
CA ASN A 79 0.76 -9.59 -15.44
C ASN A 79 1.64 -8.78 -14.49
N ARG A 80 2.66 -9.41 -13.89
CA ARG A 80 3.64 -8.70 -13.05
C ARG A 80 4.34 -7.57 -13.81
N ALA A 81 4.83 -7.84 -15.01
CA ALA A 81 5.49 -6.86 -15.85
C ALA A 81 4.55 -5.71 -16.29
N SER A 82 3.29 -6.04 -16.63
CA SER A 82 2.27 -5.05 -16.97
C SER A 82 1.98 -4.10 -15.81
N PHE A 83 1.83 -4.66 -14.59
CA PHE A 83 1.63 -3.86 -13.38
C PHE A 83 2.83 -2.97 -13.08
N ALA A 84 4.04 -3.52 -13.15
CA ALA A 84 5.27 -2.75 -12.88
C ALA A 84 5.45 -1.57 -13.86
N ALA A 85 5.00 -1.72 -15.09
CA ALA A 85 5.03 -0.65 -16.09
C ALA A 85 3.94 0.42 -15.87
N HIS A 86 2.77 0.03 -15.35
CA HIS A 86 1.59 0.89 -15.23
C HIS A 86 0.79 0.62 -13.94
N PRO A 87 1.39 0.83 -12.75
CA PRO A 87 0.71 0.56 -11.49
C PRO A 87 -0.51 1.47 -11.25
N ASP A 88 -0.49 2.68 -11.80
CA ASP A 88 -1.57 3.65 -11.76
C ASP A 88 -2.82 3.21 -12.55
N ILE A 89 -2.65 2.37 -13.57
CA ILE A 89 -3.74 1.82 -14.37
C ILE A 89 -4.31 0.56 -13.70
N TYR A 90 -3.45 -0.38 -13.39
CA TYR A 90 -3.84 -1.71 -12.89
C TYR A 90 -4.14 -1.74 -11.41
N GLY A 91 -3.50 -0.87 -10.61
CA GLY A 91 -3.82 -0.75 -9.20
C GLY A 91 -5.25 -0.27 -8.97
N PRO A 92 -5.93 -0.76 -7.92
CA PRO A 92 -7.26 -0.30 -7.60
C PRO A 92 -7.23 1.17 -7.20
N GLN A 93 -8.22 1.92 -7.64
CA GLN A 93 -8.39 3.31 -7.27
C GLN A 93 -8.64 3.44 -5.76
N PHE A 94 -8.27 4.58 -5.20
CA PHE A 94 -8.36 4.83 -3.75
C PHE A 94 -7.62 3.79 -2.90
N GLY A 95 -6.50 3.25 -3.41
CA GLY A 95 -5.73 2.22 -2.70
C GLY A 95 -6.48 0.89 -2.45
N GLY A 96 -7.62 0.69 -3.09
CA GLY A 96 -8.50 -0.46 -2.87
C GLY A 96 -9.57 -0.24 -1.78
N TYR A 97 -9.72 0.99 -1.27
CA TYR A 97 -10.86 1.36 -0.44
C TYR A 97 -12.12 1.53 -1.28
N ASP A 98 -13.29 1.28 -0.66
CA ASP A 98 -14.60 1.38 -1.31
C ASP A 98 -14.89 2.84 -1.69
N PRO A 99 -15.07 3.17 -2.98
CA PRO A 99 -15.29 4.54 -3.43
C PRO A 99 -16.58 5.17 -2.91
N VAL A 100 -17.61 4.37 -2.61
CA VAL A 100 -18.89 4.86 -2.03
C VAL A 100 -18.68 5.31 -0.59
N ASP A 101 -17.84 4.59 0.17
CA ASP A 101 -17.49 4.99 1.54
C ASP A 101 -16.49 6.16 1.53
N VAL A 102 -15.51 6.17 0.61
CA VAL A 102 -14.61 7.33 0.40
C VAL A 102 -15.41 8.60 0.09
N ALA A 103 -16.45 8.51 -0.74
CA ALA A 103 -17.36 9.62 -1.04
C ALA A 103 -18.12 10.15 0.19
N ARG A 104 -18.21 9.35 1.26
CA ARG A 104 -18.77 9.73 2.56
C ARG A 104 -17.73 10.19 3.58
N GLY A 105 -16.45 10.13 3.22
CA GLY A 105 -15.34 10.47 4.11
C GLY A 105 -14.91 9.33 5.03
N VAL A 106 -15.16 8.07 4.64
CA VAL A 106 -14.82 6.87 5.40
C VAL A 106 -13.91 5.97 4.58
N THR A 107 -12.87 5.42 5.19
CA THR A 107 -11.96 4.45 4.57
C THR A 107 -12.36 3.04 5.01
N TYR A 108 -13.18 2.37 4.20
CA TYR A 108 -13.56 0.98 4.37
C TYR A 108 -12.96 0.14 3.25
N ALA A 109 -12.25 -0.93 3.61
CA ALA A 109 -11.56 -1.78 2.65
C ALA A 109 -12.53 -2.43 1.65
N GLY A 110 -12.20 -2.33 0.36
CA GLY A 110 -12.89 -3.06 -0.67
C GLY A 110 -12.59 -4.56 -0.59
N ASN A 111 -13.56 -5.38 -0.96
CA ASN A 111 -13.41 -6.81 -1.12
C ASN A 111 -13.07 -7.13 -2.59
N PRO A 112 -11.99 -7.85 -2.88
CA PRO A 112 -11.59 -8.19 -4.25
C PRO A 112 -12.66 -8.90 -5.08
N ARG A 113 -13.66 -9.49 -4.44
CA ARG A 113 -14.79 -10.17 -5.12
C ARG A 113 -15.90 -9.23 -5.57
N PHE A 114 -15.98 -8.03 -4.98
CA PHE A 114 -16.94 -7.00 -5.37
C PHE A 114 -16.17 -5.89 -6.11
N TRP A 115 -16.12 -5.99 -7.41
CA TRP A 115 -15.29 -5.16 -8.26
C TRP A 115 -16.02 -4.63 -9.49
N LEU A 116 -15.46 -3.58 -10.07
CA LEU A 116 -15.86 -3.05 -11.36
C LEU A 116 -14.65 -2.38 -12.04
N VAL A 117 -14.47 -2.63 -13.33
CA VAL A 117 -13.62 -1.81 -14.19
C VAL A 117 -14.50 -0.80 -14.91
N SER A 118 -14.27 0.48 -14.66
CA SER A 118 -15.04 1.58 -15.25
C SER A 118 -14.06 2.68 -15.68
N GLY A 119 -14.18 3.18 -16.90
CA GLY A 119 -13.25 4.18 -17.45
C GLY A 119 -11.79 3.73 -17.40
N GLU A 120 -11.53 2.45 -17.68
CA GLU A 120 -10.18 1.84 -17.62
C GLU A 120 -9.52 1.94 -16.23
N ARG A 121 -10.31 1.93 -15.18
CA ARG A 121 -9.84 1.94 -13.78
C ARG A 121 -10.54 0.85 -12.99
N LEU A 122 -9.80 0.21 -12.08
CA LEU A 122 -10.32 -0.81 -11.18
C LEU A 122 -10.84 -0.16 -9.90
N TYR A 123 -12.04 -0.53 -9.51
CA TYR A 123 -12.66 -0.18 -8.24
C TYR A 123 -13.04 -1.43 -7.47
N LEU A 124 -12.79 -1.42 -6.16
CA LEU A 124 -13.17 -2.49 -5.25
C LEU A 124 -14.21 -1.97 -4.26
N PHE A 125 -15.20 -2.77 -3.95
CA PHE A 125 -16.32 -2.38 -3.08
C PHE A 125 -16.38 -3.28 -1.84
N GLY A 126 -16.76 -2.74 -0.71
CA GLY A 126 -16.92 -3.51 0.52
C GLY A 126 -18.12 -4.46 0.48
N ARG A 127 -19.09 -4.17 -0.39
CA ARG A 127 -20.31 -4.95 -0.56
C ARG A 127 -20.92 -4.76 -1.95
N GLU A 128 -21.79 -5.67 -2.33
CA GLU A 128 -22.39 -5.69 -3.67
C GLU A 128 -23.28 -4.47 -3.93
N GLU A 129 -24.02 -4.03 -2.92
CA GLU A 129 -24.90 -2.86 -3.01
C GLU A 129 -24.15 -1.58 -3.33
N HIS A 130 -22.89 -1.43 -2.85
CA HIS A 130 -22.05 -0.30 -3.19
C HIS A 130 -21.55 -0.36 -4.64
N ARG A 131 -21.19 -1.55 -5.13
CA ARG A 131 -20.87 -1.75 -6.55
C ARG A 131 -22.05 -1.34 -7.45
N ASP A 132 -23.25 -1.76 -7.10
CA ASP A 132 -24.45 -1.47 -7.87
C ASP A 132 -24.83 0.03 -7.81
N ALA A 133 -24.69 0.66 -6.65
CA ALA A 133 -24.87 2.11 -6.49
C ALA A 133 -23.84 2.91 -7.30
N PHE A 134 -22.57 2.49 -7.30
CA PHE A 134 -21.53 3.09 -8.14
C PHE A 134 -21.84 2.92 -9.63
N ALA A 135 -22.24 1.73 -10.07
CA ALA A 135 -22.58 1.44 -11.47
C ALA A 135 -23.76 2.29 -11.97
N ALA A 136 -24.70 2.65 -11.09
CA ALA A 136 -25.85 3.49 -11.42
C ALA A 136 -25.47 4.96 -11.68
N ASP A 137 -24.51 5.54 -10.93
CA ASP A 137 -24.03 6.91 -11.10
C ASP A 137 -22.55 7.04 -10.70
N PRO A 138 -21.62 6.53 -11.51
CA PRO A 138 -20.19 6.60 -11.21
C PRO A 138 -19.68 8.04 -11.17
N ALA A 139 -20.23 8.93 -11.99
CA ALA A 139 -19.79 10.32 -12.05
C ALA A 139 -20.04 11.07 -10.73
N HIS A 140 -21.17 10.84 -10.10
CA HIS A 140 -21.50 11.42 -8.81
C HIS A 140 -20.57 10.88 -7.71
N VAL A 141 -20.44 9.56 -7.60
CA VAL A 141 -19.61 8.92 -6.57
C VAL A 141 -18.14 9.37 -6.72
N LEU A 142 -17.60 9.36 -7.95
CA LEU A 142 -16.21 9.75 -8.21
C LEU A 142 -15.94 11.22 -7.91
N ARG A 143 -16.88 12.12 -8.20
CA ARG A 143 -16.73 13.54 -7.87
C ARG A 143 -16.56 13.74 -6.36
N GLU A 144 -17.41 13.10 -5.55
CA GLU A 144 -17.37 13.18 -4.09
C GLU A 144 -16.14 12.46 -3.51
N ALA A 145 -15.83 11.27 -4.01
CA ALA A 145 -14.67 10.49 -3.56
C ALA A 145 -13.36 11.23 -3.85
N ASN A 146 -13.18 11.74 -5.08
CA ASN A 146 -11.97 12.47 -5.46
C ASN A 146 -11.79 13.78 -4.67
N ALA A 147 -12.88 14.43 -4.28
CA ALA A 147 -12.80 15.63 -3.45
C ALA A 147 -12.30 15.33 -2.02
N ARG A 148 -12.57 14.14 -1.49
CA ARG A 148 -12.21 13.73 -0.11
C ARG A 148 -10.93 12.94 -0.02
N TRP A 149 -10.58 12.20 -1.06
CA TRP A 149 -9.46 11.27 -1.05
C TRP A 149 -8.12 11.87 -0.61
N PRO A 150 -7.69 13.06 -1.09
CA PRO A 150 -6.39 13.61 -0.69
C PRO A 150 -6.22 13.77 0.81
N LYS A 151 -7.29 14.16 1.52
CA LYS A 151 -7.27 14.27 2.98
C LYS A 151 -7.24 12.90 3.66
N LEU A 152 -8.08 11.97 3.21
CA LEU A 152 -8.14 10.62 3.77
C LEU A 152 -6.83 9.88 3.54
N GLU A 153 -6.23 10.00 2.36
CA GLU A 153 -4.93 9.39 2.04
C GLU A 153 -3.81 9.93 2.93
N GLN A 154 -3.86 11.22 3.28
CA GLN A 154 -2.91 11.79 4.22
C GLN A 154 -3.10 11.24 5.64
N GLU A 155 -4.34 11.13 6.12
CA GLU A 155 -4.68 10.56 7.43
C GLU A 155 -4.27 9.09 7.56
N LEU A 156 -4.32 8.31 6.47
CA LEU A 156 -3.87 6.92 6.42
C LEU A 156 -2.33 6.76 6.47
N ALA A 157 -1.59 7.84 6.25
CA ALA A 157 -0.13 7.84 6.24
C ALA A 157 0.50 8.26 7.58
N GLU A 158 -0.32 8.67 8.54
CA GLU A 158 0.09 9.09 9.90
C GLU A 158 0.05 7.93 10.88
#